data_7a9e555230cecf51a836ab1974bacfea
#
_entry.id   7a9e555230cecf51a836ab1974bacfea
#
_cell.length_a   1.000
_cell.length_b   1.000
_cell.length_c   1.000
_cell.angle_alpha   90.00
_cell.angle_beta   90.00
_cell.angle_gamma   90.00
#
_symmetry.space_group_name_H-M   'P 1'
#
loop_
_entity.id
_entity.type
_entity.pdbx_description
1 polymer ?
#
loop_
_entity_poly.entity_id
_entity_poly.type
_entity_poly.pdbx_seq_one_letter_code
_entity_poly.pdbx_strand_id
1 'polypeptide(L)'
;MLRKETISPDCLILLQELMTLPELQTFRLAGGTALSLQYGHRISVDLDMFTDHSFDLAELEVALRERYPTFIKDFSNRLGFSGYINGVKADFVNWSVPFMRPVIEIDNIRLTSPEEIAAMKLETVSSRQMKKDYYDIYELLKWYSLAQLFDFYKERYPYNNAKTPIEFLIAAHLADESPEPEMLNTTDWATVKTTIQDSARDYIEALKNKKAQQEALKWKNLEDRIKQIKGDKN
;
A
#
# COMPACT_ATOMS: atom_id res chain seq x y z
N MET A 1 6.03 -0.08 19.54
CA MET A 1 5.08 -1.06 20.11
C MET A 1 3.90 -1.16 19.15
N LEU A 2 3.45 -2.39 18.83
CA LEU A 2 2.32 -2.59 17.93
C LEU A 2 0.97 -2.27 18.60
N ARG A 3 0.04 -1.80 17.79
CA ARG A 3 -1.36 -1.50 18.18
C ARG A 3 -2.21 -2.77 18.11
N LYS A 4 -2.02 -3.68 19.08
CA LYS A 4 -2.64 -5.03 19.05
C LYS A 4 -4.17 -4.99 19.18
N GLU A 5 -4.73 -3.88 19.65
CA GLU A 5 -6.17 -3.61 19.70
C GLU A 5 -6.83 -3.49 18.33
N THR A 6 -6.04 -3.42 17.26
CA THR A 6 -6.54 -3.31 15.86
C THR A 6 -6.91 -4.64 15.23
N ILE A 7 -6.62 -5.75 15.87
CA ILE A 7 -6.95 -7.12 15.40
C ILE A 7 -7.55 -7.94 16.53
N SER A 8 -8.34 -8.94 16.18
CA SER A 8 -8.91 -9.85 17.20
C SER A 8 -7.79 -10.67 17.86
N PRO A 9 -8.02 -11.13 19.13
CA PRO A 9 -7.08 -12.04 19.79
C PRO A 9 -6.75 -13.28 18.97
N ASP A 10 -7.73 -13.90 18.33
CA ASP A 10 -7.54 -15.11 17.49
C ASP A 10 -6.69 -14.80 16.26
N CYS A 11 -6.90 -13.63 15.63
CA CYS A 11 -6.08 -13.18 14.50
C CYS A 11 -4.63 -12.91 14.93
N LEU A 12 -4.41 -12.33 16.12
CA LEU A 12 -3.07 -12.09 16.67
C LEU A 12 -2.35 -13.40 16.98
N ILE A 13 -3.03 -14.38 17.61
CA ILE A 13 -2.47 -15.69 17.91
C ILE A 13 -2.06 -16.37 16.61
N LEU A 14 -2.96 -16.44 15.63
CA LEU A 14 -2.66 -17.03 14.34
C LEU A 14 -1.46 -16.35 13.66
N LEU A 15 -1.43 -15.01 13.64
CA LEU A 15 -0.31 -14.26 13.06
C LEU A 15 1.02 -14.63 13.72
N GLN A 16 1.06 -14.68 15.05
CA GLN A 16 2.26 -15.06 15.79
C GLN A 16 2.70 -16.50 15.48
N GLU A 17 1.76 -17.43 15.38
CA GLU A 17 2.06 -18.81 14.98
C GLU A 17 2.62 -18.88 13.55
N LEU A 18 1.98 -18.21 12.58
CA LEU A 18 2.46 -18.14 11.20
C LEU A 18 3.89 -17.59 11.09
N MET A 19 4.24 -16.60 11.93
CA MET A 19 5.61 -16.05 11.98
C MET A 19 6.67 -17.05 12.42
N THR A 20 6.29 -18.16 13.09
CA THR A 20 7.21 -19.20 13.54
C THR A 20 7.41 -20.33 12.53
N LEU A 21 6.56 -20.43 11.50
CA LEU A 21 6.65 -21.51 10.52
C LEU A 21 7.88 -21.36 9.61
N PRO A 22 8.69 -22.43 9.46
CA PRO A 22 9.87 -22.40 8.58
C PRO A 22 9.54 -21.99 7.14
N GLU A 23 8.40 -22.44 6.61
CA GLU A 23 7.93 -22.18 5.25
C GLU A 23 7.57 -20.69 5.04
N LEU A 24 7.33 -19.95 6.12
CA LEU A 24 6.95 -18.54 6.08
C LEU A 24 8.06 -17.59 6.56
N GLN A 25 9.31 -18.06 6.70
CA GLN A 25 10.42 -17.23 7.20
C GLN A 25 10.70 -15.99 6.35
N THR A 26 10.48 -16.07 5.03
CA THR A 26 10.66 -14.93 4.10
C THR A 26 9.43 -14.05 3.98
N PHE A 27 8.32 -14.49 4.55
CA PHE A 27 7.06 -13.73 4.48
C PHE A 27 7.02 -12.62 5.54
N ARG A 28 6.38 -11.54 5.17
CA ARG A 28 6.03 -10.43 6.06
C ARG A 28 4.56 -10.08 5.93
N LEU A 29 3.97 -9.62 7.01
CA LEU A 29 2.61 -9.10 6.99
C LEU A 29 2.58 -7.79 6.22
N ALA A 30 1.66 -7.67 5.28
CA ALA A 30 1.43 -6.50 4.43
C ALA A 30 -0.01 -5.97 4.62
N GLY A 31 -0.45 -5.14 3.70
CA GLY A 31 -1.84 -4.71 3.60
C GLY A 31 -2.35 -3.87 4.76
N GLY A 32 -3.67 -3.90 4.93
CA GLY A 32 -4.35 -3.09 5.93
C GLY A 32 -4.04 -3.48 7.35
N THR A 33 -3.83 -4.77 7.63
CA THR A 33 -3.53 -5.27 8.97
C THR A 33 -2.13 -4.84 9.43
N ALA A 34 -1.15 -4.90 8.54
CA ALA A 34 0.19 -4.38 8.85
C ALA A 34 0.16 -2.87 9.15
N LEU A 35 -0.63 -2.10 8.39
CA LEU A 35 -0.79 -0.67 8.62
C LEU A 35 -1.51 -0.40 9.94
N SER A 36 -2.61 -1.11 10.22
CA SER A 36 -3.38 -0.96 11.45
C SER A 36 -2.56 -1.28 12.69
N LEU A 37 -1.77 -2.35 12.67
CA LEU A 37 -0.85 -2.68 13.77
C LEU A 37 0.20 -1.60 14.01
N GLN A 38 0.62 -0.86 12.97
CA GLN A 38 1.61 0.20 13.11
C GLN A 38 1.00 1.54 13.57
N TYR A 39 -0.19 1.89 13.09
CA TYR A 39 -0.78 3.22 13.30
C TYR A 39 -2.02 3.25 14.22
N GLY A 40 -2.75 2.15 14.38
CA GLY A 40 -3.88 2.06 15.31
C GLY A 40 -5.14 2.78 14.84
N HIS A 41 -5.33 2.95 13.52
CA HIS A 41 -6.42 3.78 12.99
C HIS A 41 -7.76 3.05 12.85
N ARG A 42 -7.76 1.74 12.57
CA ARG A 42 -8.97 0.92 12.38
C ARG A 42 -8.76 -0.54 12.75
N ILE A 43 -9.86 -1.28 12.87
CA ILE A 43 -9.83 -2.74 12.97
C ILE A 43 -9.50 -3.33 11.59
N SER A 44 -8.70 -4.40 11.59
CA SER A 44 -8.40 -5.18 10.39
C SER A 44 -8.43 -6.67 10.72
N VAL A 45 -8.93 -7.49 9.79
CA VAL A 45 -9.28 -8.90 10.07
C VAL A 45 -8.59 -9.90 9.14
N ASP A 46 -7.97 -9.44 8.07
CA ASP A 46 -7.31 -10.29 7.07
C ASP A 46 -5.79 -10.32 7.31
N LEU A 47 -5.12 -11.43 7.05
CA LEU A 47 -3.67 -11.58 7.11
C LEU A 47 -3.08 -11.67 5.70
N ASP A 48 -2.55 -10.56 5.20
CA ASP A 48 -1.86 -10.48 3.91
C ASP A 48 -0.38 -10.86 4.09
N MET A 49 -0.04 -12.14 3.92
CA MET A 49 1.33 -12.66 4.05
C MET A 49 2.04 -12.61 2.69
N PHE A 50 3.00 -11.70 2.54
CA PHE A 50 3.69 -11.45 1.28
C PHE A 50 5.18 -11.76 1.37
N THR A 51 5.73 -12.32 0.27
CA THR A 51 7.16 -12.53 0.11
C THR A 51 7.62 -12.11 -1.29
N ASP A 52 8.84 -11.65 -1.42
CA ASP A 52 9.52 -11.41 -2.71
C ASP A 52 10.38 -12.59 -3.17
N HIS A 53 10.37 -13.70 -2.41
CA HIS A 53 11.04 -14.95 -2.74
C HIS A 53 10.04 -15.95 -3.36
N SER A 54 10.54 -16.77 -4.28
CA SER A 54 9.75 -17.90 -4.78
C SER A 54 9.51 -18.91 -3.68
N PHE A 55 8.33 -19.49 -3.63
CA PHE A 55 7.99 -20.59 -2.74
C PHE A 55 7.13 -21.63 -3.49
N ASP A 56 7.17 -22.86 -3.02
CA ASP A 56 6.31 -23.93 -3.56
C ASP A 56 4.91 -23.82 -2.94
N LEU A 57 3.91 -23.58 -3.79
CA LEU A 57 2.52 -23.43 -3.36
C LEU A 57 1.95 -24.73 -2.76
N ALA A 58 2.34 -25.87 -3.31
CA ALA A 58 1.84 -27.16 -2.85
C ALA A 58 2.49 -27.56 -1.52
N GLU A 59 3.78 -27.32 -1.36
CA GLU A 59 4.51 -27.56 -0.11
C GLU A 59 3.93 -26.71 1.03
N LEU A 60 3.74 -25.39 0.80
CA LEU A 60 3.13 -24.51 1.78
C LEU A 60 1.69 -24.93 2.12
N GLU A 61 0.88 -25.32 1.12
CA GLU A 61 -0.48 -25.82 1.37
C GLU A 61 -0.48 -27.06 2.24
N VAL A 62 0.41 -28.03 1.98
CA VAL A 62 0.55 -29.26 2.79
C VAL A 62 0.93 -28.90 4.23
N ALA A 63 1.95 -28.07 4.43
CA ALA A 63 2.37 -27.64 5.76
C ALA A 63 1.26 -26.94 6.55
N LEU A 64 0.46 -26.08 5.89
CA LEU A 64 -0.68 -25.43 6.51
C LEU A 64 -1.79 -26.43 6.88
N ARG A 65 -2.07 -27.42 6.03
CA ARG A 65 -3.09 -28.48 6.34
C ARG A 65 -2.67 -29.39 7.49
N GLU A 66 -1.40 -29.72 7.56
CA GLU A 66 -0.84 -30.52 8.66
C GLU A 66 -0.88 -29.77 9.99
N ARG A 67 -0.56 -28.48 9.96
CA ARG A 67 -0.52 -27.63 11.17
C ARG A 67 -1.91 -27.18 11.62
N TYR A 68 -2.79 -26.89 10.67
CA TYR A 68 -4.13 -26.32 10.91
C TYR A 68 -5.21 -27.19 10.27
N PRO A 69 -5.81 -28.16 10.99
CA PRO A 69 -6.89 -29.01 10.47
C PRO A 69 -8.12 -28.21 9.97
N THR A 70 -8.27 -26.97 10.43
CA THR A 70 -9.35 -26.05 10.01
C THR A 70 -9.05 -25.29 8.71
N PHE A 71 -7.85 -25.47 8.12
CA PHE A 71 -7.47 -24.74 6.91
C PHE A 71 -8.36 -25.12 5.73
N ILE A 72 -9.00 -24.11 5.14
CA ILE A 72 -9.82 -24.22 3.93
C ILE A 72 -9.25 -23.30 2.88
N LYS A 73 -8.72 -23.86 1.78
CA LYS A 73 -8.28 -23.06 0.65
C LYS A 73 -9.49 -22.53 -0.12
N ASP A 74 -9.50 -21.22 -0.39
CA ASP A 74 -10.56 -20.51 -1.09
C ASP A 74 -10.21 -20.27 -2.57
N PHE A 75 -9.04 -19.68 -2.83
CA PHE A 75 -8.59 -19.34 -4.17
C PHE A 75 -7.09 -19.64 -4.34
N SER A 76 -6.67 -19.94 -5.58
CA SER A 76 -5.25 -20.12 -5.92
C SER A 76 -4.96 -19.66 -7.33
N ASN A 77 -3.79 -19.07 -7.54
CA ASN A 77 -3.23 -18.73 -8.84
C ASN A 77 -1.71 -18.95 -8.85
N ARG A 78 -1.02 -18.55 -9.91
CA ARG A 78 0.44 -18.71 -10.04
C ARG A 78 1.27 -17.90 -9.02
N LEU A 79 0.71 -16.87 -8.41
CA LEU A 79 1.40 -15.99 -7.47
C LEU A 79 1.16 -16.35 -6.01
N GLY A 80 0.14 -17.17 -5.73
CA GLY A 80 -0.19 -17.49 -4.36
C GLY A 80 -1.56 -18.13 -4.21
N PHE A 81 -2.01 -18.23 -2.98
CA PHE A 81 -3.36 -18.70 -2.66
C PHE A 81 -3.91 -17.94 -1.45
N SER A 82 -5.22 -17.97 -1.31
CA SER A 82 -5.94 -17.50 -0.13
C SER A 82 -6.71 -18.66 0.51
N GLY A 83 -6.99 -18.51 1.79
CA GLY A 83 -7.78 -19.47 2.54
C GLY A 83 -8.18 -18.95 3.90
N TYR A 84 -8.81 -19.83 4.66
CA TYR A 84 -9.24 -19.53 6.03
C TYR A 84 -8.56 -20.50 7.00
N ILE A 85 -7.98 -19.97 8.08
CA ILE A 85 -7.40 -20.75 9.17
C ILE A 85 -8.10 -20.30 10.45
N ASN A 86 -8.76 -21.19 11.14
CA ASN A 86 -9.56 -20.87 12.35
C ASN A 86 -10.57 -19.74 12.13
N GLY A 87 -11.12 -19.63 10.91
CA GLY A 87 -12.04 -18.56 10.53
C GLY A 87 -11.38 -17.23 10.16
N VAL A 88 -10.07 -17.09 10.30
CA VAL A 88 -9.30 -15.91 9.86
C VAL A 88 -8.88 -16.09 8.41
N LYS A 89 -9.16 -15.10 7.55
CA LYS A 89 -8.68 -15.08 6.17
C LYS A 89 -7.19 -14.81 6.14
N ALA A 90 -6.45 -15.64 5.40
CA ALA A 90 -5.02 -15.46 5.18
C ALA A 90 -4.69 -15.59 3.68
N ASP A 91 -4.00 -14.62 3.14
CA ASP A 91 -3.51 -14.59 1.77
C ASP A 91 -1.98 -14.81 1.79
N PHE A 92 -1.48 -15.76 0.99
CA PHE A 92 -0.05 -16.06 0.85
C PHE A 92 0.36 -15.75 -0.58
N VAL A 93 1.16 -14.68 -0.76
CA VAL A 93 1.41 -14.11 -2.08
C VAL A 93 2.90 -13.96 -2.34
N ASN A 94 3.36 -14.49 -3.48
CA ASN A 94 4.65 -14.14 -4.05
C ASN A 94 4.52 -12.79 -4.78
N TRP A 95 5.15 -11.77 -4.23
CA TRP A 95 5.10 -10.43 -4.82
C TRP A 95 6.02 -10.26 -6.04
N SER A 96 6.82 -11.23 -6.40
CA SER A 96 7.72 -11.33 -7.57
C SER A 96 8.60 -10.09 -7.90
N VAL A 97 8.55 -9.04 -7.10
CA VAL A 97 9.39 -7.84 -7.18
C VAL A 97 9.96 -7.56 -5.78
N PRO A 98 11.26 -7.30 -5.64
CA PRO A 98 11.87 -7.04 -4.34
C PRO A 98 11.15 -5.94 -3.56
N PHE A 99 11.04 -6.10 -2.25
CA PHE A 99 10.51 -5.04 -1.40
C PHE A 99 11.41 -3.81 -1.44
N MET A 100 10.83 -2.62 -1.45
CA MET A 100 11.57 -1.35 -1.49
C MET A 100 12.35 -1.07 -0.20
N ARG A 101 11.88 -1.61 0.91
CA ARG A 101 12.44 -1.35 2.24
C ARG A 101 12.75 -2.64 2.98
N PRO A 102 13.72 -2.62 3.90
CA PRO A 102 13.96 -3.73 4.81
C PRO A 102 12.69 -4.12 5.57
N VAL A 103 12.65 -5.38 6.03
CA VAL A 103 11.60 -5.84 6.94
C VAL A 103 11.64 -5.06 8.25
N ILE A 104 10.47 -4.68 8.77
CA ILE A 104 10.32 -4.12 10.10
C ILE A 104 9.91 -5.26 11.03
N GLU A 105 10.72 -5.57 12.03
CA GLU A 105 10.41 -6.63 12.99
C GLU A 105 10.12 -6.02 14.36
N ILE A 106 8.88 -6.24 14.84
CA ILE A 106 8.43 -5.76 16.15
C ILE A 106 7.64 -6.91 16.80
N ASP A 107 7.93 -7.25 18.03
CA ASP A 107 7.26 -8.31 18.79
C ASP A 107 7.30 -9.67 18.05
N ASN A 108 8.39 -9.98 17.34
CA ASN A 108 8.57 -11.15 16.46
C ASN A 108 7.59 -11.20 15.28
N ILE A 109 6.94 -10.11 14.93
CA ILE A 109 6.09 -9.98 13.74
C ILE A 109 6.89 -9.22 12.67
N ARG A 110 7.06 -9.85 11.52
CA ARG A 110 7.69 -9.25 10.34
C ARG A 110 6.64 -8.46 9.57
N LEU A 111 6.87 -7.15 9.43
CA LEU A 111 5.96 -6.19 8.82
C LEU A 111 6.57 -5.58 7.55
N THR A 112 5.71 -5.30 6.61
CA THR A 112 6.01 -4.43 5.47
C THR A 112 6.02 -2.98 5.91
N SER A 113 6.93 -2.18 5.35
CA SER A 113 7.05 -0.76 5.70
C SER A 113 5.82 0.06 5.28
N PRO A 114 5.55 1.19 5.96
CA PRO A 114 4.47 2.08 5.57
C PRO A 114 4.60 2.63 4.14
N GLU A 115 5.83 2.88 3.66
CA GLU A 115 6.11 3.35 2.31
C GLU A 115 5.69 2.31 1.26
N GLU A 116 6.00 1.05 1.51
CA GLU A 116 5.58 -0.07 0.66
C GLU A 116 4.05 -0.19 0.65
N ILE A 117 3.42 -0.15 1.85
CA ILE A 117 1.97 -0.23 1.99
C ILE A 117 1.29 0.95 1.29
N ALA A 118 1.88 2.15 1.36
CA ALA A 118 1.36 3.34 0.66
C ALA A 118 1.31 3.13 -0.86
N ALA A 119 2.39 2.61 -1.44
CA ALA A 119 2.42 2.26 -2.85
C ALA A 119 1.35 1.22 -3.20
N MET A 120 1.20 0.17 -2.37
CA MET A 120 0.18 -0.87 -2.55
C MET A 120 -1.24 -0.30 -2.45
N LYS A 121 -1.51 0.64 -1.55
CA LYS A 121 -2.83 1.27 -1.40
C LYS A 121 -3.20 2.15 -2.58
N LEU A 122 -2.25 2.90 -3.14
CA LEU A 122 -2.47 3.66 -4.37
C LEU A 122 -2.79 2.75 -5.57
N GLU A 123 -2.15 1.58 -5.68
CA GLU A 123 -2.49 0.59 -6.69
C GLU A 123 -3.87 -0.04 -6.43
N THR A 124 -4.17 -0.35 -5.17
CA THR A 124 -5.42 -0.99 -4.77
C THR A 124 -6.64 -0.11 -5.08
N VAL A 125 -6.61 1.20 -4.80
CA VAL A 125 -7.73 2.11 -5.13
C VAL A 125 -7.96 2.24 -6.63
N SER A 126 -6.96 1.94 -7.45
CA SER A 126 -7.08 1.91 -8.92
C SER A 126 -7.84 0.68 -9.43
N SER A 127 -7.90 -0.39 -8.63
CA SER A 127 -8.51 -1.67 -9.01
C SER A 127 -9.83 -1.94 -8.31
N ARG A 128 -10.03 -1.42 -7.11
CA ARG A 128 -11.27 -1.56 -6.33
C ARG A 128 -11.54 -0.29 -5.53
N GLN A 129 -12.82 0.07 -5.38
CA GLN A 129 -13.27 1.28 -4.69
C GLN A 129 -13.88 0.88 -3.34
N MET A 130 -13.03 0.68 -2.32
CA MET A 130 -13.45 0.30 -0.97
C MET A 130 -13.02 1.38 0.03
N LYS A 131 -13.95 1.89 0.84
CA LYS A 131 -13.67 2.91 1.87
C LYS A 131 -12.44 2.59 2.69
N LYS A 132 -12.26 1.32 3.12
CA LYS A 132 -11.12 0.91 3.95
C LYS A 132 -9.77 1.28 3.33
N ASP A 133 -9.62 1.25 2.00
CA ASP A 133 -8.37 1.59 1.33
C ASP A 133 -8.13 3.11 1.32
N TYR A 134 -9.18 3.91 1.22
CA TYR A 134 -9.10 5.37 1.36
C TYR A 134 -8.83 5.80 2.80
N TYR A 135 -9.40 5.13 3.80
CA TYR A 135 -9.06 5.37 5.21
C TYR A 135 -7.57 5.07 5.49
N ASP A 136 -7.03 4.02 4.89
CA ASP A 136 -5.61 3.69 4.98
C ASP A 136 -4.73 4.79 4.35
N ILE A 137 -5.12 5.30 3.16
CA ILE A 137 -4.42 6.43 2.51
C ILE A 137 -4.54 7.71 3.35
N TYR A 138 -5.71 8.00 3.89
CA TYR A 138 -5.92 9.14 4.79
C TYR A 138 -5.03 9.07 6.03
N GLU A 139 -4.89 7.89 6.64
CA GLU A 139 -3.96 7.72 7.76
C GLU A 139 -2.52 8.00 7.35
N LEU A 140 -2.10 7.47 6.20
CA LEU A 140 -0.75 7.72 5.65
C LEU A 140 -0.50 9.20 5.33
N LEU A 141 -1.52 9.96 4.91
CA LEU A 141 -1.40 11.40 4.66
C LEU A 141 -1.11 12.25 5.91
N LYS A 142 -1.29 11.71 7.12
CA LYS A 142 -0.87 12.38 8.36
C LYS A 142 0.66 12.35 8.54
N TRP A 143 1.35 11.44 7.87
CA TRP A 143 2.78 11.18 8.01
C TRP A 143 3.58 11.55 6.76
N TYR A 144 2.95 11.47 5.60
CA TYR A 144 3.56 11.71 4.30
C TYR A 144 2.69 12.64 3.47
N SER A 145 3.31 13.52 2.70
CA SER A 145 2.58 14.27 1.67
C SER A 145 2.13 13.33 0.54
N LEU A 146 1.07 13.70 -0.18
CA LEU A 146 0.63 12.90 -1.34
C LEU A 146 1.74 12.78 -2.41
N ALA A 147 2.60 13.78 -2.55
CA ALA A 147 3.75 13.72 -3.43
C ALA A 147 4.71 12.58 -3.05
N GLN A 148 5.00 12.42 -1.75
CA GLN A 148 5.83 11.32 -1.25
C GLN A 148 5.16 9.96 -1.47
N LEU A 149 3.84 9.83 -1.24
CA LEU A 149 3.11 8.60 -1.54
C LEU A 149 3.23 8.23 -3.02
N PHE A 150 3.15 9.22 -3.93
CA PHE A 150 3.36 8.99 -5.37
C PHE A 150 4.81 8.70 -5.74
N ASP A 151 5.78 9.19 -4.99
CA ASP A 151 7.19 8.82 -5.20
C ASP A 151 7.42 7.35 -4.80
N PHE A 152 6.84 6.87 -3.68
CA PHE A 152 6.84 5.44 -3.31
C PHE A 152 6.11 4.59 -4.36
N TYR A 153 4.97 5.07 -4.87
CA TYR A 153 4.24 4.39 -5.92
C TYR A 153 5.06 4.20 -7.20
N LYS A 154 5.76 5.24 -7.65
CA LYS A 154 6.62 5.17 -8.84
C LYS A 154 7.85 4.29 -8.64
N GLU A 155 8.42 4.30 -7.43
CA GLU A 155 9.52 3.41 -7.05
C GLU A 155 9.08 1.94 -7.15
N ARG A 156 7.89 1.64 -6.60
CA ARG A 156 7.34 0.28 -6.57
C ARG A 156 6.82 -0.20 -7.92
N TYR A 157 6.17 0.69 -8.66
CA TYR A 157 5.49 0.41 -9.93
C TYR A 157 6.00 1.31 -11.06
N PRO A 158 7.28 1.19 -11.46
CA PRO A 158 7.92 2.12 -12.41
C PRO A 158 7.28 2.11 -13.81
N TYR A 159 6.55 1.05 -14.15
CA TYR A 159 5.89 0.89 -15.45
C TYR A 159 4.39 1.18 -15.43
N ASN A 160 3.81 1.42 -14.25
CA ASN A 160 2.38 1.71 -14.13
C ASN A 160 2.09 3.19 -14.41
N ASN A 161 0.87 3.46 -14.90
CA ASN A 161 0.42 4.82 -15.14
C ASN A 161 0.03 5.51 -13.82
N ALA A 162 0.90 6.37 -13.31
CA ALA A 162 0.63 7.11 -12.07
C ALA A 162 -0.58 8.06 -12.15
N LYS A 163 -1.19 8.30 -13.32
CA LYS A 163 -2.43 9.08 -13.44
C LYS A 163 -3.64 8.31 -12.93
N THR A 164 -3.64 6.98 -13.10
CA THR A 164 -4.77 6.14 -12.70
C THR A 164 -5.11 6.27 -11.20
N PRO A 165 -4.18 6.07 -10.25
CA PRO A 165 -4.52 6.30 -8.84
C PRO A 165 -4.94 7.75 -8.54
N ILE A 166 -4.40 8.78 -9.22
CA ILE A 166 -4.85 10.17 -9.05
C ILE A 166 -6.32 10.33 -9.42
N GLU A 167 -6.74 9.75 -10.55
CA GLU A 167 -8.13 9.78 -11.02
C GLU A 167 -9.07 9.15 -9.99
N PHE A 168 -8.70 8.01 -9.40
CA PHE A 168 -9.51 7.34 -8.37
C PHE A 168 -9.49 8.08 -7.03
N LEU A 169 -8.41 8.77 -6.65
CA LEU A 169 -8.41 9.64 -5.46
C LEU A 169 -9.39 10.82 -5.63
N ILE A 170 -9.46 11.44 -6.81
CA ILE A 170 -10.45 12.47 -7.11
C ILE A 170 -11.87 11.89 -7.14
N ALA A 171 -12.02 10.69 -7.71
CA ALA A 171 -13.29 9.98 -7.80
C ALA A 171 -13.64 9.16 -6.54
N ALA A 172 -13.16 9.53 -5.36
CA ALA A 172 -13.34 8.79 -4.11
C ALA A 172 -14.83 8.53 -3.77
N HIS A 173 -15.76 9.31 -4.33
CA HIS A 173 -17.21 9.06 -4.22
C HIS A 173 -17.65 7.69 -4.79
N LEU A 174 -16.85 7.07 -5.65
CA LEU A 174 -17.12 5.70 -6.15
C LEU A 174 -17.10 4.65 -5.03
N ALA A 175 -16.50 4.97 -3.88
CA ALA A 175 -16.49 4.11 -2.70
C ALA A 175 -17.68 4.37 -1.76
N ASP A 176 -18.58 5.32 -2.03
CA ASP A 176 -19.64 5.73 -1.11
C ASP A 176 -20.55 4.58 -0.66
N GLU A 177 -20.82 3.61 -1.55
CA GLU A 177 -21.67 2.45 -1.26
C GLU A 177 -20.91 1.26 -0.63
N SER A 178 -19.58 1.34 -0.52
CA SER A 178 -18.81 0.26 0.09
C SER A 178 -18.95 0.28 1.62
N PRO A 179 -18.80 -0.89 2.30
CA PRO A 179 -18.90 -0.98 3.74
C PRO A 179 -17.95 -0.02 4.46
N GLU A 180 -18.43 0.57 5.55
CA GLU A 180 -17.62 1.39 6.46
C GLU A 180 -16.67 0.48 7.24
N PRO A 181 -15.35 0.77 7.30
CA PRO A 181 -14.46 0.06 8.19
C PRO A 181 -14.74 0.43 9.66
N GLU A 182 -14.46 -0.47 10.57
CA GLU A 182 -14.54 -0.19 12.00
C GLU A 182 -13.34 0.65 12.42
N MET A 183 -13.59 1.95 12.64
CA MET A 183 -12.57 2.92 13.00
C MET A 183 -12.33 2.94 14.52
N LEU A 184 -11.07 3.09 14.94
CA LEU A 184 -10.67 3.31 16.34
C LEU A 184 -10.58 4.79 16.72
N ASN A 185 -10.85 5.66 15.77
CA ASN A 185 -10.91 7.11 15.95
C ASN A 185 -12.25 7.65 15.42
N THR A 186 -12.49 8.95 15.63
CA THR A 186 -13.75 9.62 15.26
C THR A 186 -13.78 10.15 13.82
N THR A 187 -12.85 9.75 12.97
CA THR A 187 -12.80 10.21 11.58
C THR A 187 -13.95 9.61 10.79
N ASP A 188 -14.75 10.45 10.14
CA ASP A 188 -15.85 10.04 9.27
C ASP A 188 -15.45 9.99 7.79
N TRP A 189 -16.28 9.31 7.00
CA TRP A 189 -16.05 9.15 5.56
C TRP A 189 -16.05 10.48 4.80
N ALA A 190 -16.87 11.44 5.17
CA ALA A 190 -16.94 12.74 4.51
C ALA A 190 -15.62 13.50 4.65
N THR A 191 -15.03 13.49 5.85
CA THR A 191 -13.71 14.06 6.13
C THR A 191 -12.61 13.36 5.32
N VAL A 192 -12.59 12.02 5.33
CA VAL A 192 -11.61 11.23 4.56
C VAL A 192 -11.70 11.56 3.07
N LYS A 193 -12.91 11.50 2.50
CA LYS A 193 -13.17 11.78 1.09
C LYS A 193 -12.71 13.17 0.68
N THR A 194 -13.11 14.20 1.43
CA THR A 194 -12.75 15.59 1.15
C THR A 194 -11.23 15.79 1.22
N THR A 195 -10.59 15.32 2.28
CA THR A 195 -9.14 15.47 2.46
C THR A 195 -8.35 14.82 1.31
N ILE A 196 -8.74 13.62 0.89
CA ILE A 196 -8.08 12.91 -0.21
C ILE A 196 -8.27 13.65 -1.53
N GLN A 197 -9.50 14.09 -1.81
CA GLN A 197 -9.80 14.83 -3.04
C GLN A 197 -9.05 16.16 -3.11
N ASP A 198 -8.97 16.90 -2.03
CA ASP A 198 -8.25 18.16 -1.98
C ASP A 198 -6.74 17.93 -2.11
N SER A 199 -6.18 16.96 -1.40
CA SER A 199 -4.78 16.56 -1.56
C SER A 199 -4.44 16.18 -3.01
N ALA A 200 -5.35 15.48 -3.70
CA ALA A 200 -5.15 15.09 -5.09
C ALA A 200 -5.20 16.30 -6.05
N ARG A 201 -6.10 17.27 -5.80
CA ARG A 201 -6.17 18.52 -6.58
C ARG A 201 -4.90 19.35 -6.40
N ASP A 202 -4.45 19.54 -5.15
CA ASP A 202 -3.24 20.28 -4.82
C ASP A 202 -2.00 19.64 -5.46
N TYR A 203 -1.92 18.31 -5.44
CA TYR A 203 -0.84 17.59 -6.10
C TYR A 203 -0.82 17.81 -7.62
N ILE A 204 -1.98 17.77 -8.28
CA ILE A 204 -2.10 18.05 -9.72
C ILE A 204 -1.66 19.50 -10.03
N GLU A 205 -2.07 20.46 -9.23
CA GLU A 205 -1.69 21.85 -9.40
C GLU A 205 -0.17 22.05 -9.25
N ALA A 206 0.42 21.43 -8.22
CA ALA A 206 1.87 21.45 -8.04
C ALA A 206 2.62 20.82 -9.23
N LEU A 207 2.11 19.73 -9.81
CA LEU A 207 2.70 19.12 -11.01
C LEU A 207 2.62 20.06 -12.23
N LYS A 208 1.50 20.75 -12.44
CA LYS A 208 1.33 21.74 -13.53
C LYS A 208 2.31 22.89 -13.37
N ASN A 209 2.43 23.43 -12.17
CA ASN A 209 3.33 24.54 -11.85
C ASN A 209 4.80 24.15 -12.06
N LYS A 210 5.20 22.95 -11.61
CA LYS A 210 6.56 22.40 -11.83
C LYS A 210 6.87 22.27 -13.33
N LYS A 211 5.92 21.76 -14.12
CA LYS A 211 6.08 21.63 -15.57
C LYS A 211 6.24 23.01 -16.25
N ALA A 212 5.39 23.97 -15.90
CA ALA A 212 5.47 25.32 -16.43
C ALA A 212 6.81 26.01 -16.10
N GLN A 213 7.31 25.86 -14.87
CA GLN A 213 8.62 26.37 -14.45
C GLN A 213 9.77 25.72 -15.24
N GLN A 214 9.71 24.40 -15.47
CA GLN A 214 10.73 23.71 -16.26
C GLN A 214 10.73 24.18 -17.72
N GLU A 215 9.57 24.40 -18.31
CA GLU A 215 9.45 24.94 -19.67
C GLU A 215 9.99 26.38 -19.76
N ALA A 216 9.63 27.25 -18.83
CA ALA A 216 10.16 28.63 -18.77
C ALA A 216 11.68 28.64 -18.63
N LEU A 217 12.27 27.77 -17.81
CA LEU A 217 13.72 27.67 -17.68
C LEU A 217 14.40 27.20 -18.97
N LYS A 218 13.79 26.26 -19.71
CA LYS A 218 14.31 25.81 -21.01
C LYS A 218 14.35 26.97 -22.03
N TRP A 219 13.27 27.75 -22.09
CA TRP A 219 13.21 28.94 -22.97
C TRP A 219 14.26 29.98 -22.59
N LYS A 220 14.41 30.29 -21.31
CA LYS A 220 15.43 31.22 -20.84
C LYS A 220 16.86 30.81 -21.25
N ASN A 221 17.18 29.48 -21.01
CA ASN A 221 18.48 28.94 -21.38
C ASN A 221 18.73 29.02 -22.91
N LEU A 222 17.68 28.84 -23.72
CA LEU A 222 17.77 28.95 -25.17
C LEU A 222 18.04 30.41 -25.59
N GLU A 223 17.35 31.37 -25.01
CA GLU A 223 17.54 32.79 -25.25
C GLU A 223 18.99 33.24 -24.92
N ASP A 224 19.51 32.77 -23.78
CA ASP A 224 20.87 33.09 -23.34
C ASP A 224 21.91 32.49 -24.30
N ARG A 225 21.72 31.31 -24.80
CA ARG A 225 22.58 30.68 -25.84
C ARG A 225 22.52 31.46 -27.16
N ILE A 226 21.34 31.92 -27.58
CA ILE A 226 21.19 32.75 -28.79
C ILE A 226 21.93 34.07 -28.66
N LYS A 227 21.87 34.72 -27.48
CA LYS A 227 22.62 35.97 -27.21
C LYS A 227 24.14 35.75 -27.31
N GLN A 228 24.64 34.63 -26.73
CA GLN A 228 26.08 34.29 -26.83
C GLN A 228 26.52 34.12 -28.29
N ILE A 229 25.78 33.32 -29.08
CA ILE A 229 26.10 33.09 -30.51
C ILE A 229 26.10 34.41 -31.32
N LYS A 230 25.23 35.34 -30.97
CA LYS A 230 25.18 36.66 -31.64
C LYS A 230 26.31 37.60 -31.17
N GLY A 231 26.74 37.49 -29.90
CA GLY A 231 27.84 38.27 -29.35
C GLY A 231 29.22 37.88 -29.86
N ASP A 232 29.41 36.57 -30.18
CA ASP A 232 30.67 36.05 -30.72
C ASP A 232 30.88 36.34 -32.22
N LYS A 233 29.93 37.02 -32.88
CA LYS A 233 29.99 37.41 -34.31
C LYS A 233 30.32 38.89 -34.55
N ASN A 234 30.65 39.64 -33.51
CA ASN A 234 31.15 41.00 -33.57
C ASN A 234 32.58 41.04 -33.04
#